data_3cddb7b31a7b19290a9809449de490d8
#
_entry.id   3cddb7b31a7b19290a9809449de490d8
#
_cell.length_a   1.000
_cell.length_b   1.000
_cell.length_c   1.000
_cell.angle_alpha   90.00
_cell.angle_beta   90.00
_cell.angle_gamma   90.00
#
_symmetry.space_group_name_H-M   'P 1'
#
loop_
_entity.id
_entity.type
_entity.pdbx_description
1 polymer ?
#
loop_
_entity_poly.entity_id
_entity_poly.type
_entity_poly.pdbx_seq_one_letter_code
_entity_poly.pdbx_strand_id
1 'polypeptide(L)'
;LINMYEKEDILKQADSVSNKIKALELIKQYQNVEQQIHENTSIEQKMKQLKLQQKQSVNFQNYGKHQAYQKSEEEISQLEKEINALPIVEEFRSAQFEANELLQLMVSTMEQSLNNHNEKAHHDS
;
A
#
# COMPACT_ATOMS: atom_id res chain seq x y z
N LEU A 1 27.37 32.01 21.62
CA LEU A 1 25.92 32.09 21.91
C LEU A 1 25.15 31.60 20.67
N ILE A 2 24.76 30.33 20.73
CA ILE A 2 23.86 29.79 19.72
C ILE A 2 22.51 30.46 19.92
N ASN A 3 22.06 31.22 18.93
CA ASN A 3 20.77 31.88 18.92
C ASN A 3 19.67 30.81 18.98
N MET A 4 18.60 31.02 19.74
CA MET A 4 17.47 30.10 19.84
C MET A 4 16.90 29.68 18.47
N TYR A 5 16.93 30.59 17.49
CA TYR A 5 16.49 30.32 16.11
C TYR A 5 17.37 29.32 15.39
N GLU A 6 18.69 29.33 15.58
CA GLU A 6 19.60 28.34 14.97
C GLU A 6 19.39 26.95 15.56
N LYS A 7 19.13 26.89 16.88
CA LYS A 7 18.84 25.60 17.55
C LYS A 7 17.54 24.99 17.06
N GLU A 8 16.47 25.79 16.92
CA GLU A 8 15.19 25.33 16.37
C GLU A 8 15.33 24.90 14.93
N ASP A 9 16.06 25.61 14.09
CA ASP A 9 16.30 25.27 12.70
C ASP A 9 17.08 23.96 12.58
N ILE A 10 18.10 23.76 13.41
CA ILE A 10 18.88 22.51 13.46
C ILE A 10 17.97 21.34 13.87
N LEU A 11 17.11 21.52 14.87
CA LEU A 11 16.18 20.49 15.33
C LEU A 11 15.15 20.14 14.25
N LYS A 12 14.61 21.15 13.54
CA LYS A 12 13.69 20.94 12.42
C LYS A 12 14.35 20.18 11.29
N GLN A 13 15.59 20.51 10.94
CA GLN A 13 16.36 19.80 9.92
C GLN A 13 16.64 18.35 10.34
N ALA A 14 16.99 18.13 11.62
CA ALA A 14 17.22 16.80 12.15
C ALA A 14 15.93 15.94 12.10
N ASP A 15 14.78 16.51 12.44
CA ASP A 15 13.48 15.84 12.35
C ASP A 15 13.14 15.51 10.89
N SER A 16 13.38 16.44 9.97
CA SER A 16 13.16 16.23 8.54
C SER A 16 14.02 15.10 7.99
N VAL A 17 15.30 15.02 8.35
CA VAL A 17 16.19 13.95 7.96
C VAL A 17 15.74 12.60 8.56
N SER A 18 15.38 12.60 9.86
CA SER A 18 14.86 11.42 10.54
C SER A 18 13.60 10.88 9.86
N ASN A 19 12.68 11.74 9.47
CA ASN A 19 11.45 11.37 8.75
C ASN A 19 11.75 10.82 7.36
N LYS A 20 12.71 11.37 6.64
CA LYS A 20 13.17 10.86 5.34
C LYS A 20 13.79 9.48 5.46
N ILE A 21 14.58 9.24 6.50
CA ILE A 21 15.19 7.92 6.78
C ILE A 21 14.11 6.90 7.05
N LYS A 22 13.12 7.23 7.89
CA LYS A 22 11.97 6.35 8.18
C LYS A 22 11.18 6.03 6.91
N ALA A 23 10.95 7.03 6.06
CA ALA A 23 10.27 6.86 4.79
C ALA A 23 11.03 5.90 3.86
N LEU A 24 12.34 6.03 3.77
CA LEU A 24 13.19 5.11 2.97
C LEU A 24 13.14 3.69 3.52
N GLU A 25 13.15 3.51 4.83
CA GLU A 25 13.05 2.20 5.47
C GLU A 25 11.71 1.53 5.16
N LEU A 26 10.61 2.27 5.22
CA LEU A 26 9.26 1.76 4.88
C LEU A 26 9.18 1.33 3.41
N ILE A 27 9.74 2.11 2.50
CA ILE A 27 9.77 1.76 1.08
C ILE A 27 10.61 0.52 0.83
N LYS A 28 11.79 0.42 1.46
CA LYS A 28 12.65 -0.77 1.36
C LYS A 28 11.97 -2.01 1.92
N GLN A 29 11.29 -1.89 3.04
CA GLN A 29 10.53 -2.98 3.64
C GLN A 29 9.42 -3.46 2.69
N TYR A 30 8.67 -2.53 2.12
CA TYR A 30 7.64 -2.85 1.14
C TYR A 30 8.20 -3.57 -0.08
N GLN A 31 9.29 -3.07 -0.67
CA GLN A 31 9.92 -3.67 -1.83
C GLN A 31 10.46 -5.08 -1.53
N ASN A 32 11.02 -5.28 -0.34
CA ASN A 32 11.53 -6.58 0.08
C ASN A 32 10.42 -7.61 0.24
N VAL A 33 9.32 -7.24 0.88
CA VAL A 33 8.16 -8.12 1.06
C VAL A 33 7.48 -8.40 -0.30
N GLU A 34 7.36 -7.41 -1.16
CA GLU A 34 6.84 -7.56 -2.52
C GLU A 34 7.67 -8.58 -3.32
N GLN A 35 8.99 -8.48 -3.24
CA GLN A 35 9.89 -9.43 -3.90
C GLN A 35 9.70 -10.85 -3.36
N GLN A 36 9.59 -11.01 -2.05
CA GLN A 36 9.35 -12.32 -1.44
C GLN A 36 8.04 -12.94 -1.90
N ILE A 37 6.99 -12.15 -2.05
CA ILE A 37 5.70 -12.63 -2.59
C ILE A 37 5.85 -13.06 -4.05
N HIS A 38 6.53 -12.28 -4.88
CA HIS A 38 6.75 -12.63 -6.28
C HIS A 38 7.57 -13.92 -6.47
N GLU A 39 8.50 -14.18 -5.58
CA GLU A 39 9.32 -15.39 -5.60
C GLU A 39 8.64 -16.61 -4.97
N ASN A 40 7.51 -16.41 -4.29
CA ASN A 40 6.80 -17.48 -3.61
C ASN A 40 5.92 -18.26 -4.58
N THR A 41 6.38 -19.45 -4.96
CA THR A 41 5.69 -20.32 -5.91
C THR A 41 4.33 -20.81 -5.41
N SER A 42 4.17 -21.03 -4.10
CA SER A 42 2.91 -21.45 -3.49
C SER A 42 1.83 -20.36 -3.63
N ILE A 43 2.19 -19.10 -3.39
CA ILE A 43 1.28 -17.97 -3.58
C ILE A 43 0.92 -17.79 -5.05
N GLU A 44 1.89 -17.92 -5.94
CA GLU A 44 1.68 -17.83 -7.39
C GLU A 44 0.67 -18.89 -7.86
N GLN A 45 0.81 -20.13 -7.41
CA GLN A 45 -0.11 -21.22 -7.74
C GLN A 45 -1.52 -20.95 -7.21
N LYS A 46 -1.64 -20.49 -5.96
CA LYS A 46 -2.92 -20.14 -5.35
C LYS A 46 -3.60 -18.97 -6.07
N MET A 47 -2.85 -17.97 -6.48
CA MET A 47 -3.37 -16.84 -7.25
C MET A 47 -3.83 -17.25 -8.64
N LYS A 48 -3.12 -18.14 -9.31
CA LYS A 48 -3.55 -18.71 -10.60
C LYS A 48 -4.85 -19.50 -10.44
N GLN A 49 -4.94 -20.32 -9.39
CA GLN A 49 -6.16 -21.07 -9.07
C GLN A 49 -7.33 -20.14 -8.78
N LEU A 50 -7.11 -19.07 -8.02
CA LEU A 50 -8.13 -18.08 -7.72
C LEU A 50 -8.65 -17.40 -8.99
N LYS A 51 -7.78 -16.97 -9.88
CA LYS A 51 -8.16 -16.37 -11.17
C LYS A 51 -8.98 -17.33 -12.02
N LEU A 52 -8.58 -18.60 -12.07
CA LEU A 52 -9.30 -19.63 -12.82
C LEU A 52 -10.72 -19.83 -12.24
N GLN A 53 -10.84 -19.94 -10.93
CA GLN A 53 -12.14 -20.10 -10.27
C GLN A 53 -13.03 -18.88 -10.46
N GLN A 54 -12.48 -17.67 -10.39
CA GLN A 54 -13.22 -16.43 -10.66
C GLN A 54 -13.77 -16.41 -12.09
N LYS A 55 -12.98 -16.84 -13.06
CA LYS A 55 -13.39 -16.91 -14.46
C LYS A 55 -14.50 -17.95 -14.65
N GLN A 56 -14.38 -19.12 -14.03
CA GLN A 56 -15.41 -20.15 -14.07
C GLN A 56 -16.71 -19.68 -13.41
N SER A 57 -16.61 -18.97 -12.29
CA SER A 57 -17.77 -18.43 -11.58
C SER A 57 -18.56 -17.44 -12.45
N VAL A 58 -17.87 -16.55 -13.13
CA VAL A 58 -18.50 -15.62 -14.09
C VAL A 58 -19.24 -16.38 -15.21
N ASN A 59 -18.62 -17.45 -15.72
CA ASN A 59 -19.24 -18.29 -16.75
C ASN A 59 -20.51 -18.96 -16.22
N PHE A 60 -20.47 -19.52 -15.01
CA PHE A 60 -21.67 -20.12 -14.39
C PHE A 60 -22.79 -19.11 -14.21
N GLN A 61 -22.46 -17.90 -13.80
CA GLN A 61 -23.43 -16.82 -13.66
C GLN A 61 -24.06 -16.47 -15.01
N ASN A 62 -23.24 -16.32 -16.04
CA ASN A 62 -23.70 -15.98 -17.39
C ASN A 62 -24.58 -17.05 -18.04
N TYR A 63 -24.33 -18.33 -17.73
CA TYR A 63 -25.11 -19.45 -18.22
C TYR A 63 -26.29 -19.85 -17.32
N GLY A 64 -26.56 -19.09 -16.28
CA GLY A 64 -27.68 -19.32 -15.37
C GLY A 64 -27.56 -20.57 -14.50
N LYS A 65 -26.36 -21.07 -14.28
CA LYS A 65 -26.09 -22.24 -13.44
C LYS A 65 -25.95 -21.83 -11.97
N HIS A 66 -27.07 -21.57 -11.33
CA HIS A 66 -27.08 -20.99 -9.97
C HIS A 66 -26.40 -21.82 -8.90
N GLN A 67 -26.59 -23.14 -8.90
CA GLN A 67 -25.97 -24.03 -7.90
C GLN A 67 -24.46 -24.11 -8.10
N ALA A 68 -23.99 -24.25 -9.34
CA ALA A 68 -22.56 -24.25 -9.67
C ALA A 68 -21.92 -22.90 -9.33
N TYR A 69 -22.62 -21.81 -9.58
CA TYR A 69 -22.20 -20.44 -9.21
C TYR A 69 -22.01 -20.30 -7.70
N GLN A 70 -23.00 -20.69 -6.90
CA GLN A 70 -22.90 -20.62 -5.44
C GLN A 70 -21.75 -21.44 -4.89
N LYS A 71 -21.58 -22.67 -5.38
CA LYS A 71 -20.47 -23.53 -4.99
C LYS A 71 -19.12 -22.91 -5.35
N SER A 72 -19.02 -22.35 -6.55
CA SER A 72 -17.82 -21.66 -7.02
C SER A 72 -17.48 -20.45 -6.16
N GLU A 73 -18.47 -19.65 -5.78
CA GLU A 73 -18.27 -18.49 -4.89
C GLU A 73 -17.82 -18.90 -3.48
N GLU A 74 -18.32 -20.02 -2.96
CA GLU A 74 -17.85 -20.57 -1.67
C GLU A 74 -16.40 -21.01 -1.76
N GLU A 75 -16.01 -21.70 -2.84
CA GLU A 75 -14.63 -22.13 -3.09
C GLU A 75 -13.68 -20.93 -3.23
N ILE A 76 -14.10 -19.88 -3.94
CA ILE A 76 -13.37 -18.63 -4.08
C ILE A 76 -13.16 -17.97 -2.71
N SER A 77 -14.21 -17.85 -1.90
CA SER A 77 -14.15 -17.28 -0.56
C SER A 77 -13.19 -18.06 0.33
N GLN A 78 -13.23 -19.38 0.27
CA GLN A 78 -12.33 -20.24 1.04
C GLN A 78 -10.87 -20.05 0.63
N LEU A 79 -10.60 -19.99 -0.67
CA LEU A 79 -9.25 -19.79 -1.20
C LEU A 79 -8.71 -18.41 -0.85
N GLU A 80 -9.56 -17.38 -0.90
CA GLU A 80 -9.19 -16.03 -0.46
C GLU A 80 -8.82 -16.00 1.03
N LYS A 81 -9.57 -16.70 1.87
CA LYS A 81 -9.25 -16.83 3.31
C LYS A 81 -7.91 -17.53 3.53
N GLU A 82 -7.64 -18.59 2.79
CA GLU A 82 -6.36 -19.31 2.85
C GLU A 82 -5.18 -18.41 2.47
N ILE A 83 -5.32 -17.66 1.38
CA ILE A 83 -4.29 -16.72 0.93
C ILE A 83 -4.08 -15.62 1.98
N ASN A 84 -5.14 -15.05 2.49
CA ASN A 84 -5.09 -13.96 3.47
C ASN A 84 -4.54 -14.39 4.83
N ALA A 85 -4.65 -15.66 5.18
CA ALA A 85 -4.11 -16.21 6.42
C ALA A 85 -2.61 -16.49 6.36
N LEU A 86 -1.99 -16.45 5.18
CA LEU A 86 -0.55 -16.65 5.05
C LEU A 86 0.21 -15.50 5.70
N PRO A 87 1.20 -15.76 6.57
CA PRO A 87 1.94 -14.70 7.26
C PRO A 87 2.59 -13.69 6.32
N ILE A 88 3.14 -14.15 5.19
CA ILE A 88 3.77 -13.27 4.21
C ILE A 88 2.74 -12.32 3.54
N VAL A 89 1.51 -12.74 3.37
CA VAL A 89 0.43 -11.92 2.82
C VAL A 89 -0.01 -10.86 3.82
N GLU A 90 -0.13 -11.21 5.10
CA GLU A 90 -0.41 -10.24 6.17
C GLU A 90 0.70 -9.19 6.27
N GLU A 91 1.95 -9.62 6.21
CA GLU A 91 3.12 -8.75 6.22
C GLU A 91 3.11 -7.80 5.01
N PHE A 92 2.79 -8.30 3.83
CA PHE A 92 2.66 -7.49 2.62
C PHE A 92 1.56 -6.43 2.75
N ARG A 93 0.41 -6.81 3.28
CA ARG A 93 -0.71 -5.88 3.48
C ARG A 93 -0.37 -4.78 4.48
N SER A 94 0.29 -5.11 5.58
CA SER A 94 0.78 -4.14 6.55
C SER A 94 1.78 -3.18 5.92
N ALA A 95 2.75 -3.69 5.17
CA ALA A 95 3.74 -2.88 4.49
C ALA A 95 3.10 -1.98 3.42
N GLN A 96 2.12 -2.48 2.68
CA GLN A 96 1.36 -1.73 1.69
C GLN A 96 0.56 -0.59 2.34
N PHE A 97 -0.10 -0.87 3.46
CA PHE A 97 -0.85 0.14 4.21
C PHE A 97 0.07 1.27 4.69
N GLU A 98 1.20 0.93 5.28
CA GLU A 98 2.19 1.92 5.74
C GLU A 98 2.76 2.74 4.58
N ALA A 99 3.07 2.11 3.45
CA ALA A 99 3.53 2.78 2.24
C ALA A 99 2.47 3.75 1.67
N ASN A 100 1.21 3.34 1.67
CA ASN A 100 0.10 4.19 1.22
C ASN A 100 -0.12 5.38 2.14
N GLU A 101 -0.05 5.20 3.46
CA GLU A 101 -0.11 6.31 4.42
C GLU A 101 1.01 7.32 4.18
N LEU A 102 2.22 6.84 3.93
CA LEU A 102 3.36 7.70 3.62
C LEU A 102 3.12 8.50 2.34
N LEU A 103 2.64 7.85 1.28
CA LEU A 103 2.32 8.52 0.01
C LEU A 103 1.25 9.60 0.19
N GLN A 104 0.20 9.32 0.95
CA GLN A 104 -0.85 10.29 1.25
C GLN A 104 -0.31 11.51 2.00
N LEU A 105 0.57 11.27 2.97
CA LEU A 105 1.23 12.35 3.71
C LEU A 105 2.11 13.21 2.79
N MET A 106 2.85 12.58 1.89
CA MET A 106 3.70 13.30 0.93
C MET A 106 2.85 14.16 -0.02
N VAL A 107 1.76 13.64 -0.56
CA VAL A 107 0.84 14.38 -1.43
C VAL A 107 0.22 15.55 -0.68
N SER A 108 -0.25 15.33 0.53
CA SER A 108 -0.83 16.38 1.38
C SER A 108 0.18 17.50 1.67
N THR A 109 1.41 17.15 1.96
CA THR A 109 2.50 18.12 2.19
C THR A 109 2.80 18.94 0.92
N MET A 110 2.83 18.29 -0.23
CA MET A 110 3.02 18.95 -1.52
C MET A 110 1.87 19.93 -1.84
N GLU A 111 0.63 19.52 -1.59
CA GLU A 111 -0.55 20.39 -1.77
C GLU A 111 -0.49 21.62 -0.88
N GLN A 112 -0.13 21.47 0.39
CA GLN A 112 0.04 22.58 1.32
C GLN A 112 1.14 23.53 0.86
N SER A 113 2.26 23.00 0.39
CA SER A 113 3.37 23.82 -0.14
C SER A 113 2.94 24.61 -1.37
N LEU A 114 2.18 24.01 -2.27
CA LEU A 114 1.66 24.67 -3.46
C LEU A 114 0.62 25.76 -3.09
N ASN A 115 -0.28 25.47 -2.17
CA ASN A 115 -1.28 26.44 -1.71
C ASN A 115 -0.62 27.64 -1.03
N ASN A 116 0.35 27.42 -0.17
CA ASN A 116 1.10 28.48 0.48
C ASN A 116 1.86 29.35 -0.53
N HIS A 117 2.44 28.73 -1.55
CA HIS A 117 3.13 29.43 -2.62
C HIS A 117 2.15 30.28 -3.45
N ASN A 118 0.99 29.75 -3.78
CA ASN A 118 -0.05 30.47 -4.51
C ASN A 118 -0.61 31.65 -3.71
N GLU A 119 -0.84 31.51 -2.42
CA GLU A 119 -1.29 32.60 -1.55
C GLU A 119 -0.26 33.73 -1.51
N LYS A 120 1.04 33.42 -1.39
CA LYS A 120 2.12 34.43 -1.45
C LYS A 120 2.17 35.14 -2.80
N ALA A 121 2.00 34.40 -3.90
CA ALA A 121 1.96 34.97 -5.24
C ALA A 121 0.77 35.94 -5.42
N HIS A 122 -0.38 35.66 -4.81
CA HIS A 122 -1.54 36.53 -4.82
C HIS A 122 -1.36 37.79 -3.97
N HIS A 123 -0.61 37.73 -2.86
CA HIS A 123 -0.32 38.88 -2.00
C HIS A 123 0.71 39.85 -2.59
N ASP A 124 1.64 39.33 -3.41
CA ASP A 124 2.69 40.14 -4.03
C ASP A 124 2.25 40.81 -5.35
N SER A 125 1.06 40.52 -5.82
CA SER A 125 0.46 41.16 -6.98
C SER A 125 -0.57 42.24 -6.52
#